data_f47ea952426383f549507669566cf718
#
_entry.id   f47ea952426383f549507669566cf718
#
_cell.length_a   1.000
_cell.length_b   1.000
_cell.length_c   1.000
_cell.angle_alpha   90.00
_cell.angle_beta   90.00
_cell.angle_gamma   90.00
#
_symmetry.space_group_name_H-M   'P 1'
#
loop_
_entity.id
_entity.type
_entity.pdbx_description
1 polymer ?
#
loop_
_entity_poly.entity_id
_entity_poly.type
_entity_poly.pdbx_seq_one_letter_code
_entity_poly.pdbx_strand_id
1 'polypeptide(L)'
;QMTTWPVPQGFATSYVDAATGATPLAAMKVALTGSDSMMSAVPEMWDILIGKMGGSLGEVSALLLLAGGIFLIATRVITWHIPVSIMATVALFAAVTGWAGMLPESVCTGEYVMLSLCTGGMMLGAWFMATDYVTSPMSNCGKLIFGVGIGVIVMVIRTWGAYPEGMSFAILIMNACAPLLNLIRPKRFGEKKKA
;
A
#
# COMPACT_ATOMS: atom_id res chain seq x y z
N GLN A 1 6.19 -11.00 -13.33
CA GLN A 1 6.87 -10.02 -12.45
C GLN A 1 8.34 -10.32 -12.45
N MET A 2 9.14 -9.42 -12.96
CA MET A 2 10.60 -9.51 -12.84
C MET A 2 11.00 -8.99 -11.46
N THR A 3 11.47 -9.88 -10.59
CA THR A 3 12.08 -9.48 -9.34
C THR A 3 13.59 -9.30 -9.59
N THR A 4 14.06 -8.08 -9.43
CA THR A 4 15.45 -7.69 -9.68
C THR A 4 16.28 -7.74 -8.40
N TRP A 5 16.27 -8.85 -7.67
CA TRP A 5 17.11 -8.90 -6.49
C TRP A 5 18.39 -9.71 -6.75
N PRO A 6 19.55 -9.26 -6.23
CA PRO A 6 20.78 -10.02 -6.30
C PRO A 6 20.64 -11.34 -5.52
N VAL A 7 21.09 -12.39 -6.13
CA VAL A 7 21.21 -13.73 -5.54
C VAL A 7 21.94 -13.65 -4.20
N PRO A 8 21.47 -14.30 -3.13
CA PRO A 8 22.14 -14.32 -1.85
C PRO A 8 23.61 -14.72 -2.00
N GLN A 9 24.50 -14.02 -1.30
CA GLN A 9 25.92 -14.27 -1.32
C GLN A 9 26.20 -15.75 -0.93
N GLY A 10 26.64 -16.53 -1.89
CA GLY A 10 26.86 -17.97 -1.77
C GLY A 10 26.59 -18.74 -3.06
N PHE A 11 25.87 -18.16 -4.00
CA PHE A 11 25.60 -18.75 -5.31
C PHE A 11 26.43 -18.13 -6.44
N ALA A 12 27.67 -17.79 -6.16
CA ALA A 12 28.56 -17.06 -7.07
C ALA A 12 28.99 -17.84 -8.34
N THR A 13 28.45 -19.00 -8.61
CA THR A 13 28.90 -19.84 -9.72
C THR A 13 27.87 -20.05 -10.83
N SER A 14 26.65 -19.59 -10.70
CA SER A 14 25.68 -19.65 -11.79
C SER A 14 25.23 -18.24 -12.15
N TYR A 15 25.53 -17.82 -13.37
CA TYR A 15 24.92 -16.61 -13.95
C TYR A 15 23.42 -16.87 -14.13
N VAL A 16 22.63 -16.42 -13.16
CA VAL A 16 21.18 -16.42 -13.29
C VAL A 16 20.80 -15.02 -13.76
N ASP A 17 20.47 -14.88 -15.02
CA ASP A 17 20.08 -13.58 -15.63
C ASP A 17 18.78 -13.01 -15.04
N ALA A 18 17.92 -13.88 -14.52
CA ALA A 18 16.69 -13.47 -13.81
C ALA A 18 16.25 -14.58 -12.86
N ALA A 19 16.02 -14.24 -11.59
CA ALA A 19 15.35 -15.11 -10.63
C ALA A 19 13.92 -14.61 -10.41
N THR A 20 12.92 -15.43 -10.71
CA THR A 20 11.53 -15.15 -10.40
C THR A 20 11.17 -15.80 -9.08
N GLY A 21 10.82 -15.00 -8.08
CA GLY A 21 10.39 -15.47 -6.77
C GLY A 21 9.00 -14.91 -6.39
N ALA A 22 8.36 -15.51 -5.40
CA ALA A 22 7.15 -14.96 -4.82
C ALA A 22 7.47 -13.62 -4.13
N THR A 23 6.61 -12.62 -4.31
CA THR A 23 6.74 -11.37 -3.54
C THR A 23 6.45 -11.66 -2.07
N PRO A 24 7.04 -10.91 -1.10
CA PRO A 24 6.78 -11.10 0.32
C PRO A 24 5.29 -11.10 0.67
N LEU A 25 4.51 -10.27 -0.03
CA LEU A 25 3.07 -10.20 0.15
C LEU A 25 2.34 -11.45 -0.40
N ALA A 26 2.82 -12.03 -1.51
CA ALA A 26 2.29 -13.28 -2.03
C ALA A 26 2.60 -14.45 -1.09
N ALA A 27 3.81 -14.51 -0.54
CA ALA A 27 4.20 -15.50 0.47
C ALA A 27 3.33 -15.41 1.72
N MET A 28 3.10 -14.19 2.21
CA MET A 28 2.22 -13.92 3.35
C MET A 28 0.77 -14.35 3.07
N LYS A 29 0.27 -14.08 1.88
CA LYS A 29 -1.09 -14.48 1.49
C LYS A 29 -1.26 -16.00 1.48
N VAL A 30 -0.27 -16.73 1.00
CA VAL A 30 -0.26 -18.20 1.02
C VAL A 30 -0.20 -18.72 2.46
N ALA A 31 0.59 -18.07 3.34
CA ALA A 31 0.63 -18.40 4.76
C ALA A 31 -0.74 -18.18 5.45
N LEU A 32 -1.44 -17.10 5.12
CA LEU A 32 -2.81 -16.83 5.61
C LEU A 32 -3.84 -17.89 5.16
N THR A 33 -3.61 -18.58 4.03
CA THR A 33 -4.49 -19.64 3.52
C THR A 33 -4.16 -21.04 4.08
N GLY A 34 -3.25 -21.14 5.06
CA GLY A 34 -2.99 -22.39 5.80
C GLY A 34 -1.71 -23.14 5.43
N SER A 35 -0.79 -22.50 4.72
CA SER A 35 0.52 -23.11 4.38
C SER A 35 1.66 -22.40 5.15
N ASP A 36 1.87 -22.78 6.40
CA ASP A 36 2.93 -22.21 7.27
C ASP A 36 4.36 -22.34 6.69
N SER A 37 4.57 -23.23 5.72
CA SER A 37 5.86 -23.44 5.07
C SER A 37 6.40 -22.21 4.32
N MET A 38 5.54 -21.28 3.92
CA MET A 38 5.93 -20.06 3.21
C MET A 38 6.32 -18.89 4.13
N MET A 39 6.17 -19.06 5.44
CA MET A 39 6.51 -18.03 6.42
C MET A 39 8.02 -17.73 6.45
N SER A 40 8.85 -18.75 6.21
CA SER A 40 10.31 -18.60 6.10
C SER A 40 10.76 -17.77 4.88
N ALA A 41 9.87 -17.55 3.91
CA ALA A 41 10.17 -16.73 2.73
C ALA A 41 9.88 -15.24 2.94
N VAL A 42 9.29 -14.85 4.09
CA VAL A 42 9.04 -13.44 4.43
C VAL A 42 10.36 -12.85 4.97
N PRO A 43 10.90 -11.79 4.34
CA PRO A 43 12.14 -11.16 4.78
C PRO A 43 11.99 -10.50 6.15
N GLU A 44 13.12 -10.28 6.83
CA GLU A 44 13.13 -9.50 8.05
C GLU A 44 12.65 -8.06 7.82
N MET A 45 12.06 -7.45 8.85
CA MET A 45 11.50 -6.09 8.78
C MET A 45 12.51 -5.05 8.27
N TRP A 46 13.78 -5.16 8.66
CA TRP A 46 14.85 -4.26 8.21
C TRP A 46 15.14 -4.39 6.72
N ASP A 47 15.10 -5.60 6.19
CA ASP A 47 15.34 -5.86 4.78
C ASP A 47 14.18 -5.32 3.92
N ILE A 48 12.94 -5.36 4.43
CA ILE A 48 11.77 -4.74 3.80
C ILE A 48 11.91 -3.21 3.75
N LEU A 49 12.34 -2.58 4.84
CA LEU A 49 12.49 -1.12 4.91
C LEU A 49 13.61 -0.60 3.98
N ILE A 50 14.75 -1.29 3.98
CA ILE A 50 15.90 -0.90 3.15
C ILE A 50 15.69 -1.29 1.68
N GLY A 51 14.89 -2.33 1.43
CA GLY A 51 14.62 -2.81 0.09
C GLY A 51 15.51 -3.95 -0.36
N LYS A 52 15.99 -4.78 0.56
CA LYS A 52 16.72 -6.02 0.25
C LYS A 52 15.75 -7.18 0.03
N MET A 53 14.70 -6.97 -0.73
CA MET A 53 13.69 -7.98 -1.04
C MET A 53 13.35 -8.00 -2.51
N GLY A 54 12.80 -9.12 -3.00
CA GLY A 54 12.23 -9.21 -4.34
C GLY A 54 10.94 -8.38 -4.43
N GLY A 55 10.84 -7.51 -5.41
CA GLY A 55 9.67 -6.66 -5.62
C GLY A 55 9.62 -6.07 -7.02
N SER A 56 8.57 -5.31 -7.32
CA SER A 56 8.47 -4.60 -8.59
C SER A 56 9.45 -3.44 -8.66
N LEU A 57 9.83 -3.08 -9.88
CA LEU A 57 10.78 -2.00 -10.13
C LEU A 57 10.25 -0.67 -9.56
N GLY A 58 11.02 -0.03 -8.69
CA GLY A 58 10.67 1.28 -8.11
C GLY A 58 9.90 1.24 -6.78
N GLU A 59 9.45 0.07 -6.30
CA GLU A 59 8.74 -0.04 -5.01
C GLU A 59 9.51 -0.77 -3.91
N VAL A 60 10.76 -1.14 -4.19
CA VAL A 60 11.55 -2.03 -3.33
C VAL A 60 11.89 -1.38 -1.98
N SER A 61 12.28 -0.10 -1.95
CA SER A 61 12.66 0.58 -0.71
C SER A 61 11.53 1.47 -0.16
N ALA A 62 10.84 0.98 0.88
CA ALA A 62 9.80 1.73 1.56
C ALA A 62 10.32 3.04 2.17
N LEU A 63 11.56 3.04 2.69
CA LEU A 63 12.19 4.19 3.32
C LEU A 63 12.47 5.33 2.33
N LEU A 64 13.00 5.01 1.14
CA LEU A 64 13.24 6.01 0.09
C LEU A 64 11.94 6.59 -0.45
N LEU A 65 10.89 5.77 -0.62
CA LEU A 65 9.57 6.23 -1.05
C LEU A 65 8.94 7.16 -0.02
N LEU A 66 9.07 6.83 1.25
CA LEU A 66 8.58 7.68 2.34
C LEU A 66 9.34 9.00 2.38
N ALA A 67 10.66 8.99 2.24
CA ALA A 67 11.48 10.21 2.18
C ALA A 67 11.08 11.08 0.99
N GLY A 68 10.88 10.49 -0.19
CA GLY A 68 10.39 11.18 -1.38
C GLY A 68 9.00 11.78 -1.18
N GLY A 69 8.08 11.04 -0.55
CA GLY A 69 6.73 11.51 -0.23
C GLY A 69 6.74 12.69 0.76
N ILE A 70 7.56 12.62 1.81
CA ILE A 70 7.75 13.74 2.76
C ILE A 70 8.32 14.98 2.04
N PHE A 71 9.29 14.79 1.16
CA PHE A 71 9.84 15.88 0.35
C PHE A 71 8.75 16.56 -0.50
N LEU A 72 7.85 15.80 -1.13
CA LEU A 72 6.75 16.35 -1.92
C LEU A 72 5.72 17.12 -1.06
N ILE A 73 5.48 16.69 0.19
CA ILE A 73 4.65 17.45 1.13
C ILE A 73 5.37 18.75 1.55
N ALA A 74 6.66 18.67 1.88
CA ALA A 74 7.46 19.84 2.30
C ALA A 74 7.52 20.91 1.21
N THR A 75 7.64 20.50 -0.04
CA THR A 75 7.58 21.39 -1.21
C THR A 75 6.15 21.83 -1.58
N ARG A 76 5.13 21.38 -0.83
CA ARG A 76 3.71 21.67 -1.07
C ARG A 76 3.19 21.25 -2.45
N VAL A 77 3.85 20.29 -3.08
CA VAL A 77 3.40 19.70 -4.34
C VAL A 77 2.18 18.84 -4.10
N ILE A 78 2.13 18.06 -3.02
CA ILE A 78 1.00 17.21 -2.67
C ILE A 78 0.40 17.59 -1.31
N THR A 79 -0.88 17.28 -1.13
CA THR A 79 -1.58 17.45 0.15
C THR A 79 -1.48 16.18 0.99
N TRP A 80 -1.19 16.31 2.27
CA TRP A 80 -1.03 15.20 3.21
C TRP A 80 -2.30 14.36 3.45
N HIS A 81 -3.49 14.87 3.08
CA HIS A 81 -4.77 14.25 3.36
C HIS A 81 -4.90 12.84 2.75
N ILE A 82 -4.50 12.67 1.48
CA ILE A 82 -4.66 11.41 0.75
C ILE A 82 -3.68 10.34 1.30
N PRO A 83 -2.36 10.58 1.33
CA PRO A 83 -1.42 9.55 1.81
C PRO A 83 -1.72 9.11 3.25
N VAL A 84 -1.98 10.07 4.14
CA VAL A 84 -2.23 9.78 5.55
C VAL A 84 -3.53 9.00 5.73
N SER A 85 -4.60 9.35 5.01
CA SER A 85 -5.86 8.60 5.09
C SER A 85 -5.73 7.17 4.57
N ILE A 86 -4.98 6.94 3.48
CA ILE A 86 -4.72 5.60 2.95
C ILE A 86 -3.95 4.78 4.00
N MET A 87 -2.81 5.31 4.47
CA MET A 87 -1.95 4.62 5.45
C MET A 87 -2.70 4.30 6.74
N ALA A 88 -3.46 5.27 7.28
CA ALA A 88 -4.25 5.08 8.48
C ALA A 88 -5.33 4.01 8.32
N THR A 89 -6.03 4.01 7.18
CA THR A 89 -7.09 3.02 6.90
C THR A 89 -6.52 1.62 6.76
N VAL A 90 -5.40 1.47 6.04
CA VAL A 90 -4.73 0.17 5.88
C VAL A 90 -4.20 -0.33 7.22
N ALA A 91 -3.56 0.53 8.02
CA ALA A 91 -3.06 0.17 9.35
C ALA A 91 -4.20 -0.28 10.28
N LEU A 92 -5.31 0.48 10.29
CA LEU A 92 -6.48 0.16 11.10
C LEU A 92 -7.13 -1.15 10.66
N PHE A 93 -7.30 -1.36 9.36
CA PHE A 93 -7.88 -2.59 8.84
C PHE A 93 -6.99 -3.81 9.12
N ALA A 94 -5.67 -3.68 8.92
CA ALA A 94 -4.71 -4.73 9.23
C ALA A 94 -4.68 -5.05 10.74
N ALA A 95 -4.83 -4.05 11.61
CA ALA A 95 -4.92 -4.26 13.05
C ALA A 95 -6.23 -4.98 13.44
N VAL A 96 -7.35 -4.61 12.82
CA VAL A 96 -8.65 -5.27 13.05
C VAL A 96 -8.61 -6.73 12.59
N THR A 97 -8.04 -7.03 11.43
CA THR A 97 -7.89 -8.42 10.94
C THR A 97 -6.98 -9.25 11.85
N GLY A 98 -5.93 -8.64 12.38
CA GLY A 98 -5.07 -9.28 13.39
C GLY A 98 -5.80 -9.58 14.69
N TRP A 99 -6.58 -8.63 15.18
CA TRP A 99 -7.35 -8.80 16.41
C TRP A 99 -8.53 -9.78 16.25
N ALA A 100 -9.11 -9.85 15.06
CA ALA A 100 -10.18 -10.80 14.74
C ALA A 100 -9.71 -12.28 14.65
N GLY A 101 -8.42 -12.57 14.87
CA GLY A 101 -7.88 -13.93 14.83
C GLY A 101 -7.79 -14.52 13.42
N MET A 102 -7.79 -13.66 12.38
CA MET A 102 -7.66 -14.12 11.00
C MET A 102 -6.18 -14.36 10.61
N LEU A 103 -5.24 -14.02 11.50
CA LEU A 103 -3.81 -14.24 11.32
C LEU A 103 -3.38 -15.58 11.95
N PRO A 104 -2.41 -16.30 11.36
CA PRO A 104 -1.77 -17.44 12.01
C PRO A 104 -1.11 -17.00 13.33
N GLU A 105 -1.07 -17.89 14.31
CA GLU A 105 -0.47 -17.61 15.64
C GLU A 105 1.03 -17.23 15.57
N SER A 106 1.69 -17.59 14.48
CA SER A 106 3.11 -17.29 14.23
C SER A 106 3.38 -15.82 13.87
N VAL A 107 2.35 -15.01 13.53
CA VAL A 107 2.51 -13.63 13.05
C VAL A 107 2.00 -12.63 14.07
N CYS A 108 2.88 -11.76 14.53
CA CYS A 108 2.48 -10.65 15.38
C CYS A 108 1.63 -9.65 14.58
N THR A 109 0.52 -9.17 15.17
CA THR A 109 -0.34 -8.15 14.53
C THR A 109 0.43 -6.92 14.09
N GLY A 110 1.44 -6.49 14.88
CA GLY A 110 2.29 -5.35 14.53
C GLY A 110 3.13 -5.59 13.29
N GLU A 111 3.70 -6.78 13.13
CA GLU A 111 4.47 -7.16 11.94
C GLU A 111 3.59 -7.19 10.69
N TYR A 112 2.37 -7.73 10.81
CA TYR A 112 1.40 -7.73 9.72
C TYR A 112 1.02 -6.33 9.27
N VAL A 113 0.77 -5.41 10.21
CA VAL A 113 0.49 -4.00 9.89
C VAL A 113 1.65 -3.37 9.14
N MET A 114 2.88 -3.53 9.64
CA MET A 114 4.08 -2.96 9.00
C MET A 114 4.33 -3.58 7.62
N LEU A 115 4.19 -4.89 7.50
CA LEU A 115 4.30 -5.59 6.22
C LEU A 115 3.25 -5.09 5.23
N SER A 116 1.99 -4.93 5.67
CA SER A 116 0.91 -4.42 4.83
C SER A 116 1.15 -3.00 4.34
N LEU A 117 1.82 -2.16 5.13
CA LEU A 117 2.15 -0.78 4.78
C LEU A 117 3.38 -0.69 3.86
N CYS A 118 4.40 -1.52 4.09
CA CYS A 118 5.69 -1.41 3.41
C CYS A 118 5.80 -2.24 2.14
N THR A 119 4.86 -3.18 1.88
CA THR A 119 4.95 -4.10 0.74
C THR A 119 3.81 -3.93 -0.25
N GLY A 120 3.98 -4.48 -1.46
CA GLY A 120 2.95 -4.57 -2.49
C GLY A 120 2.55 -3.23 -3.09
N GLY A 121 3.52 -2.38 -3.40
CA GLY A 121 3.30 -1.09 -4.05
C GLY A 121 2.53 -0.07 -3.23
N MET A 122 2.30 -0.36 -1.95
CA MET A 122 1.48 0.48 -1.09
C MET A 122 2.09 1.86 -0.89
N MET A 123 3.38 1.92 -0.59
CA MET A 123 4.11 3.19 -0.43
C MET A 123 4.13 3.99 -1.72
N LEU A 124 4.49 3.36 -2.84
CA LEU A 124 4.49 4.02 -4.15
C LEU A 124 3.08 4.53 -4.51
N GLY A 125 2.08 3.69 -4.34
CA GLY A 125 0.69 4.02 -4.67
C GLY A 125 0.11 5.13 -3.81
N ALA A 126 0.33 5.10 -2.50
CA ALA A 126 -0.22 6.09 -1.57
C ALA A 126 0.43 7.48 -1.73
N TRP A 127 1.76 7.54 -1.95
CA TRP A 127 2.50 8.81 -1.99
C TRP A 127 2.58 9.44 -3.38
N PHE A 128 2.62 8.63 -4.44
CA PHE A 128 2.89 9.14 -5.80
C PHE A 128 1.72 8.92 -6.76
N MET A 129 1.03 7.77 -6.70
CA MET A 129 -0.02 7.47 -7.66
C MET A 129 -1.40 8.05 -7.26
N ALA A 130 -1.78 7.92 -5.97
CA ALA A 130 -3.08 8.39 -5.50
C ALA A 130 -3.17 9.91 -5.33
N THR A 131 -2.03 10.60 -5.36
CA THR A 131 -1.93 12.05 -5.18
C THR A 131 -1.91 12.83 -6.50
N ASP A 132 -2.28 12.19 -7.59
CA ASP A 132 -2.34 12.84 -8.90
C ASP A 132 -3.34 13.99 -8.92
N TYR A 133 -2.94 15.14 -9.50
CA TYR A 133 -3.77 16.35 -9.58
C TYR A 133 -5.02 16.20 -10.43
N VAL A 134 -4.95 15.37 -11.45
CA VAL A 134 -6.03 15.27 -12.45
C VAL A 134 -7.18 14.43 -11.93
N THR A 135 -6.88 13.36 -11.23
CA THR A 135 -7.85 12.33 -10.82
C THR A 135 -8.31 12.45 -9.38
N SER A 136 -7.56 13.17 -8.53
CA SER A 136 -7.90 13.32 -7.12
C SER A 136 -9.02 14.36 -6.87
N PRO A 137 -9.87 14.18 -5.85
CA PRO A 137 -10.90 15.15 -5.48
C PRO A 137 -10.33 16.51 -5.07
N MET A 138 -11.05 17.59 -5.39
CA MET A 138 -10.62 18.96 -5.06
C MET A 138 -10.87 19.33 -3.59
N SER A 139 -11.93 18.78 -2.96
CA SER A 139 -12.31 19.12 -1.58
C SER A 139 -11.50 18.31 -0.55
N ASN A 140 -11.15 18.93 0.59
CA ASN A 140 -10.40 18.22 1.64
C ASN A 140 -11.17 17.02 2.20
N CYS A 141 -12.50 17.15 2.39
CA CYS A 141 -13.33 16.02 2.78
C CYS A 141 -13.36 14.92 1.71
N GLY A 142 -13.45 15.32 0.42
CA GLY A 142 -13.39 14.38 -0.69
C GLY A 142 -12.06 13.61 -0.73
N LYS A 143 -10.94 14.29 -0.47
CA LYS A 143 -9.61 13.65 -0.38
C LYS A 143 -9.52 12.62 0.73
N LEU A 144 -10.09 12.90 1.90
CA LEU A 144 -10.13 11.95 3.02
C LEU A 144 -10.96 10.72 2.67
N ILE A 145 -12.18 10.93 2.15
CA ILE A 145 -13.07 9.82 1.74
C ILE A 145 -12.41 9.00 0.62
N PHE A 146 -11.78 9.67 -0.34
CA PHE A 146 -11.04 9.04 -1.43
C PHE A 146 -9.93 8.13 -0.90
N GLY A 147 -9.11 8.61 0.03
CA GLY A 147 -8.04 7.84 0.63
C GLY A 147 -8.54 6.67 1.49
N VAL A 148 -9.61 6.89 2.28
CA VAL A 148 -10.26 5.81 3.05
C VAL A 148 -10.81 4.74 2.09
N GLY A 149 -11.47 5.14 1.01
CA GLY A 149 -11.99 4.21 0.01
C GLY A 149 -10.89 3.36 -0.63
N ILE A 150 -9.77 3.98 -1.03
CA ILE A 150 -8.60 3.24 -1.55
C ILE A 150 -8.10 2.23 -0.51
N GLY A 151 -7.87 2.66 0.73
CA GLY A 151 -7.36 1.80 1.79
C GLY A 151 -8.25 0.59 2.06
N VAL A 152 -9.57 0.78 2.12
CA VAL A 152 -10.55 -0.31 2.30
C VAL A 152 -10.49 -1.28 1.12
N ILE A 153 -10.56 -0.79 -0.11
CA ILE A 153 -10.55 -1.65 -1.31
C ILE A 153 -9.25 -2.46 -1.39
N VAL A 154 -8.10 -1.83 -1.11
CA VAL A 154 -6.81 -2.53 -1.08
C VAL A 154 -6.83 -3.68 -0.09
N MET A 155 -7.30 -3.43 1.14
CA MET A 155 -7.32 -4.45 2.17
C MET A 155 -8.33 -5.56 1.88
N VAL A 156 -9.48 -5.23 1.31
CA VAL A 156 -10.46 -6.23 0.85
C VAL A 156 -9.87 -7.13 -0.23
N ILE A 157 -9.17 -6.57 -1.21
CA ILE A 157 -8.50 -7.35 -2.26
C ILE A 157 -7.38 -8.21 -1.67
N ARG A 158 -6.61 -7.70 -0.72
CA ARG A 158 -5.52 -8.44 -0.08
C ARG A 158 -6.02 -9.60 0.77
N THR A 159 -7.10 -9.42 1.52
CA THR A 159 -7.65 -10.46 2.40
C THR A 159 -8.47 -11.50 1.65
N TRP A 160 -9.40 -11.08 0.81
CA TRP A 160 -10.36 -11.96 0.15
C TRP A 160 -10.14 -12.11 -1.36
N GLY A 161 -9.44 -11.19 -2.01
CA GLY A 161 -9.21 -11.24 -3.45
C GLY A 161 -8.22 -12.34 -3.88
N ALA A 162 -8.18 -12.66 -5.16
CA ALA A 162 -7.21 -13.59 -5.73
C ALA A 162 -5.79 -12.98 -5.84
N TYR A 163 -5.72 -11.67 -6.03
CA TYR A 163 -4.44 -10.97 -6.21
C TYR A 163 -3.82 -10.57 -4.87
N PRO A 164 -2.50 -10.71 -4.69
CA PRO A 164 -1.80 -10.23 -3.50
C PRO A 164 -1.72 -8.70 -3.46
N GLU A 165 -1.63 -8.05 -4.62
CA GLU A 165 -1.52 -6.60 -4.78
C GLU A 165 -2.83 -6.04 -5.33
N GLY A 166 -3.36 -5.00 -4.70
CA GLY A 166 -4.64 -4.40 -5.07
C GLY A 166 -4.59 -2.89 -5.24
N MET A 167 -3.41 -2.26 -5.08
CA MET A 167 -3.30 -0.80 -5.02
C MET A 167 -3.72 -0.12 -6.32
N SER A 168 -3.25 -0.61 -7.45
CA SER A 168 -3.60 -0.05 -8.77
C SER A 168 -5.10 -0.17 -9.08
N PHE A 169 -5.71 -1.31 -8.74
CA PHE A 169 -7.15 -1.52 -8.93
C PHE A 169 -7.97 -0.59 -8.03
N ALA A 170 -7.55 -0.43 -6.77
CA ALA A 170 -8.23 0.45 -5.83
C ALA A 170 -8.20 1.91 -6.29
N ILE A 171 -7.05 2.38 -6.76
CA ILE A 171 -6.90 3.74 -7.32
C ILE A 171 -7.80 3.90 -8.54
N LEU A 172 -7.82 2.93 -9.46
CA LEU A 172 -8.64 3.00 -10.66
C LEU A 172 -10.14 3.10 -10.33
N ILE A 173 -10.62 2.27 -9.40
CA ILE A 173 -12.02 2.28 -8.97
C ILE A 173 -12.38 3.62 -8.31
N MET A 174 -11.51 4.11 -7.42
CA MET A 174 -11.77 5.36 -6.72
C MET A 174 -11.65 6.58 -7.63
N ASN A 175 -10.79 6.55 -8.65
CA ASN A 175 -10.75 7.58 -9.69
C ASN A 175 -12.06 7.67 -10.47
N ALA A 176 -12.71 6.54 -10.75
CA ALA A 176 -14.05 6.54 -11.35
C ALA A 176 -15.11 7.17 -10.42
N CYS A 177 -14.92 7.08 -9.10
CA CYS A 177 -15.78 7.69 -8.09
C CYS A 177 -15.45 9.16 -7.79
N ALA A 178 -14.27 9.66 -8.22
CA ALA A 178 -13.83 11.03 -7.94
C ALA A 178 -14.83 12.14 -8.38
N PRO A 179 -15.53 12.04 -9.53
CA PRO A 179 -16.55 13.02 -9.90
C PRO A 179 -17.69 13.13 -8.88
N LEU A 180 -18.08 11.99 -8.27
CA LEU A 180 -19.13 11.98 -7.22
C LEU A 180 -18.63 12.66 -5.94
N LEU A 181 -17.35 12.44 -5.59
CA LEU A 181 -16.73 13.09 -4.42
C LEU A 181 -16.59 14.60 -4.62
N ASN A 182 -16.43 15.07 -5.85
CA ASN A 182 -16.39 16.50 -6.17
C ASN A 182 -17.76 17.21 -6.02
N LEU A 183 -18.86 16.48 -5.93
CA LEU A 183 -20.18 17.05 -5.56
C LEU A 183 -20.21 17.52 -4.10
N ILE A 184 -19.33 16.99 -3.25
CA ILE A 184 -19.14 17.43 -1.86
C ILE A 184 -18.35 18.74 -1.88
N ARG A 185 -19.03 19.85 -2.23
CA ARG A 185 -18.39 21.16 -2.30
C ARG A 185 -18.30 21.78 -0.90
N PRO A 186 -17.14 22.36 -0.52
CA PRO A 186 -17.08 23.24 0.64
C PRO A 186 -17.97 24.44 0.38
N LYS A 187 -18.68 24.89 1.42
CA LYS A 187 -19.54 26.10 1.33
C LYS A 187 -18.70 27.26 0.81
N ARG A 188 -19.21 27.92 -0.25
CA ARG A 188 -18.59 29.14 -0.74
C ARG A 188 -18.77 30.25 0.30
N PHE A 189 -17.75 31.08 0.48
CA PHE A 189 -17.81 32.24 1.35
C PHE A 189 -18.97 33.13 0.87
N GLY A 190 -19.97 33.37 1.73
CA GLY A 190 -21.16 34.18 1.39
C GLY A 190 -22.42 33.40 0.96
N GLU A 191 -22.39 32.09 0.86
CA GLU A 191 -23.58 31.29 0.56
C GLU A 191 -24.46 31.18 1.81
N LYS A 192 -25.61 31.92 1.80
CA LYS A 192 -26.63 31.82 2.85
C LYS A 192 -27.23 30.42 2.85
N LYS A 193 -27.34 29.80 4.05
CA LYS A 193 -28.09 28.56 4.23
C LYS A 193 -29.49 28.73 3.58
N LYS A 194 -29.76 27.97 2.53
CA LYS A 194 -31.14 27.74 2.13
C LYS A 194 -31.82 26.96 3.27
N ALA A 195 -32.76 27.58 3.92
CA ALA A 195 -33.66 26.97 4.90
C ALA A 195 -34.50 25.89 4.24
#